data_65e7e908ae8bb59fd16aa40da044d2e8
#
_entry.id   65e7e908ae8bb59fd16aa40da044d2e8
#
_cell.length_a   1.000
_cell.length_b   1.000
_cell.length_c   1.000
_cell.angle_alpha   90.00
_cell.angle_beta   90.00
_cell.angle_gamma   90.00
#
_symmetry.space_group_name_H-M   'P 1'
#
loop_
_entity.id
_entity.type
_entity.pdbx_description
1 polymer ?
#
loop_
_entity_poly.entity_id
_entity_poly.type
_entity_poly.pdbx_seq_one_letter_code
_entity_poly.pdbx_strand_id
1 'polypeptide(L)'
;MIVYIHGASATAESFNYIREHVNGPNIAIEYDSTNGFRDNLEEMKKVIQKYSNVIFVAHSLGGIYALHLANTFPDRVKGAITLSTPYGGAEVADYVKYFLPFSRLLRDIGPSSWPMNSLKKIKVQHPWTNVITTVGKSPWFNVPNDGVVTISSMKHRDDMEHIEIDLNHYEVVISQTAVNIINSKIKEIRHE
;
A
#
# COMPACT_ATOMS: atom_id res chain seq x y z
N MET A 1 -12.46 11.71 2.98
CA MET A 1 -12.87 10.30 2.70
C MET A 1 -11.67 9.40 2.91
N ILE A 2 -11.79 8.35 3.74
CA ILE A 2 -10.75 7.33 3.89
C ILE A 2 -10.99 6.26 2.83
N VAL A 3 -9.93 5.89 2.10
CA VAL A 3 -10.00 4.87 1.04
C VAL A 3 -9.03 3.75 1.36
N TYR A 4 -9.56 2.56 1.59
CA TYR A 4 -8.77 1.36 1.86
C TYR A 4 -8.47 0.61 0.57
N ILE A 5 -7.20 0.17 0.39
CA ILE A 5 -6.76 -0.62 -0.78
C ILE A 5 -5.96 -1.82 -0.27
N HIS A 6 -6.49 -3.02 -0.47
CA HIS A 6 -5.89 -4.26 0.02
C HIS A 6 -4.63 -4.69 -0.77
N GLY A 7 -3.91 -5.66 -0.25
CA GLY A 7 -2.73 -6.25 -0.88
C GLY A 7 -3.06 -7.32 -1.94
N ALA A 8 -2.03 -7.86 -2.56
CA ALA A 8 -2.17 -8.99 -3.48
C ALA A 8 -2.75 -10.21 -2.76
N SER A 9 -3.58 -10.97 -3.46
CA SER A 9 -4.26 -12.19 -2.94
C SER A 9 -5.14 -11.97 -1.70
N ALA A 10 -5.48 -10.71 -1.40
CA ALA A 10 -6.41 -10.34 -0.34
C ALA A 10 -7.73 -9.81 -0.95
N THR A 11 -8.66 -9.46 -0.09
CA THR A 11 -9.93 -8.80 -0.41
C THR A 11 -10.09 -7.55 0.45
N ALA A 12 -11.08 -6.72 0.13
CA ALA A 12 -11.42 -5.55 0.94
C ALA A 12 -11.74 -5.90 2.42
N GLU A 13 -12.14 -7.14 2.69
CA GLU A 13 -12.42 -7.64 4.05
C GLU A 13 -11.19 -7.68 4.94
N SER A 14 -9.98 -7.74 4.38
CA SER A 14 -8.72 -7.69 5.14
C SER A 14 -8.61 -6.44 6.02
N PHE A 15 -9.34 -5.38 5.68
CA PHE A 15 -9.39 -4.14 6.44
C PHE A 15 -10.55 -4.05 7.46
N ASN A 16 -11.39 -5.08 7.62
CA ASN A 16 -12.56 -5.00 8.50
C ASN A 16 -12.19 -4.58 9.92
N TYR A 17 -11.16 -5.20 10.50
CA TYR A 17 -10.69 -4.81 11.83
C TYR A 17 -10.29 -3.33 11.92
N ILE A 18 -9.47 -2.85 10.99
CA ILE A 18 -9.05 -1.44 10.97
C ILE A 18 -10.26 -0.51 10.77
N ARG A 19 -11.16 -0.85 9.85
CA ARG A 19 -12.34 -0.03 9.54
C ARG A 19 -13.31 0.09 10.72
N GLU A 20 -13.41 -0.92 11.55
CA GLU A 20 -14.21 -0.90 12.78
C GLU A 20 -13.62 0.03 13.86
N HIS A 21 -12.30 0.26 13.84
CA HIS A 21 -11.59 1.03 14.87
C HIS A 21 -11.06 2.39 14.38
N VAL A 22 -11.24 2.72 13.12
CA VAL A 22 -10.86 4.01 12.54
C VAL A 22 -12.10 4.81 12.19
N ASN A 23 -12.24 5.99 12.82
CA ASN A 23 -13.42 6.82 12.66
C ASN A 23 -13.41 7.69 11.40
N GLY A 24 -14.52 7.72 10.72
CA GLY A 24 -14.78 8.63 9.60
C GLY A 24 -15.40 7.94 8.39
N PRO A 25 -15.92 8.76 7.45
CA PRO A 25 -16.46 8.23 6.20
C PRO A 25 -15.39 7.45 5.44
N ASN A 26 -15.70 6.22 5.07
CA ASN A 26 -14.72 5.36 4.42
C ASN A 26 -15.34 4.45 3.36
N ILE A 27 -14.50 4.02 2.43
CA ILE A 27 -14.77 2.96 1.47
C ILE A 27 -13.57 2.00 1.41
N ALA A 28 -13.81 0.76 1.06
CA ALA A 28 -12.75 -0.18 0.69
C ALA A 28 -12.91 -0.55 -0.79
N ILE A 29 -11.82 -0.43 -1.54
CA ILE A 29 -11.80 -0.80 -2.94
C ILE A 29 -11.53 -2.29 -3.03
N GLU A 30 -12.47 -3.01 -3.66
CA GLU A 30 -12.28 -4.40 -4.05
C GLU A 30 -11.68 -4.44 -5.45
N TYR A 31 -10.68 -5.28 -5.66
CA TYR A 31 -10.10 -5.54 -6.97
C TYR A 31 -9.56 -6.96 -7.07
N ASP A 32 -9.57 -7.52 -8.27
CA ASP A 32 -9.00 -8.85 -8.52
C ASP A 32 -7.50 -8.75 -8.77
N SER A 33 -6.71 -9.27 -7.83
CA SER A 33 -5.25 -9.29 -7.91
C SER A 33 -4.71 -10.15 -9.07
N THR A 34 -5.53 -10.96 -9.74
CA THR A 34 -5.11 -11.75 -10.92
C THR A 34 -5.16 -10.94 -12.20
N ASN A 35 -5.89 -9.82 -12.21
CA ASN A 35 -5.93 -8.89 -13.33
C ASN A 35 -4.62 -8.10 -13.45
N GLY A 36 -4.42 -7.48 -14.61
CA GLY A 36 -3.26 -6.62 -14.85
C GLY A 36 -3.26 -5.38 -13.95
N PHE A 37 -2.05 -4.92 -13.57
CA PHE A 37 -1.90 -3.72 -12.74
C PHE A 37 -2.62 -2.50 -13.34
N ARG A 38 -2.45 -2.28 -14.64
CA ARG A 38 -3.04 -1.14 -15.34
C ARG A 38 -4.56 -1.21 -15.36
N ASP A 39 -5.13 -2.39 -15.61
CA ASP A 39 -6.58 -2.58 -15.66
C ASP A 39 -7.20 -2.24 -14.29
N ASN A 40 -6.64 -2.77 -13.21
CA ASN A 40 -7.06 -2.46 -11.84
C ASN A 40 -6.90 -0.96 -11.52
N LEU A 41 -5.79 -0.35 -11.93
CA LEU A 41 -5.55 1.07 -11.68
C LEU A 41 -6.61 1.94 -12.38
N GLU A 42 -6.99 1.63 -13.62
CA GLU A 42 -8.03 2.37 -14.34
C GLU A 42 -9.41 2.25 -13.66
N GLU A 43 -9.77 1.07 -13.14
CA GLU A 43 -11.01 0.92 -12.37
C GLU A 43 -10.97 1.70 -11.05
N MET A 44 -9.84 1.68 -10.35
CA MET A 44 -9.66 2.46 -9.12
C MET A 44 -9.76 3.98 -9.39
N LYS A 45 -9.23 4.47 -10.50
CA LYS A 45 -9.37 5.88 -10.92
C LYS A 45 -10.83 6.31 -11.03
N LYS A 46 -11.70 5.45 -11.60
CA LYS A 46 -13.15 5.73 -11.71
C LYS A 46 -13.82 5.86 -10.33
N VAL A 47 -13.27 5.20 -9.31
CA VAL A 47 -13.74 5.34 -7.93
C VAL A 47 -13.24 6.65 -7.34
N ILE A 48 -11.92 6.90 -7.39
CA ILE A 48 -11.29 8.04 -6.72
C ILE A 48 -11.78 9.38 -7.27
N GLN A 49 -12.03 9.49 -8.57
CA GLN A 49 -12.53 10.75 -9.17
C GLN A 49 -13.88 11.23 -8.59
N LYS A 50 -14.62 10.37 -7.87
CA LYS A 50 -15.90 10.72 -7.23
C LYS A 50 -15.73 11.40 -5.87
N TYR A 51 -14.52 11.39 -5.32
CA TYR A 51 -14.24 11.87 -3.96
C TYR A 51 -13.22 13.01 -3.97
N SER A 52 -13.28 13.82 -2.93
CA SER A 52 -12.27 14.84 -2.60
C SER A 52 -11.77 14.62 -1.18
N ASN A 53 -10.64 15.23 -0.85
CA ASN A 53 -10.00 15.07 0.46
C ASN A 53 -9.79 13.59 0.84
N VAL A 54 -9.23 12.82 -0.13
CA VAL A 54 -8.97 11.40 0.02
C VAL A 54 -7.73 11.19 0.90
N ILE A 55 -7.85 10.32 1.88
CA ILE A 55 -6.71 9.77 2.63
C ILE A 55 -6.67 8.27 2.34
N PHE A 56 -5.57 7.80 1.78
CA PHE A 56 -5.40 6.37 1.55
C PHE A 56 -4.92 5.67 2.83
N VAL A 57 -5.50 4.49 3.08
CA VAL A 57 -4.96 3.49 3.99
C VAL A 57 -4.79 2.21 3.18
N ALA A 58 -3.56 1.82 2.91
CA ALA A 58 -3.31 0.77 1.94
C ALA A 58 -2.29 -0.25 2.45
N HIS A 59 -2.45 -1.51 2.06
CA HIS A 59 -1.58 -2.59 2.49
C HIS A 59 -0.80 -3.17 1.30
N SER A 60 0.50 -3.39 1.49
CA SER A 60 1.34 -4.11 0.54
C SER A 60 1.23 -3.53 -0.89
N LEU A 61 0.85 -4.33 -1.89
CA LEU A 61 0.60 -3.88 -3.27
C LEU A 61 -0.39 -2.71 -3.35
N GLY A 62 -1.35 -2.65 -2.44
CA GLY A 62 -2.31 -1.54 -2.36
C GLY A 62 -1.66 -0.17 -2.21
N GLY A 63 -0.52 -0.09 -1.50
CA GLY A 63 0.24 1.15 -1.34
C GLY A 63 0.88 1.63 -2.65
N ILE A 64 1.24 0.71 -3.54
CA ILE A 64 1.73 1.04 -4.89
C ILE A 64 0.60 1.66 -5.72
N TYR A 65 -0.60 1.06 -5.69
CA TYR A 65 -1.77 1.66 -6.32
C TYR A 65 -2.08 3.05 -5.75
N ALA A 66 -2.05 3.20 -4.41
CA ALA A 66 -2.30 4.48 -3.75
C ALA A 66 -1.35 5.58 -4.24
N LEU A 67 -0.06 5.29 -4.41
CA LEU A 67 0.92 6.25 -4.91
C LEU A 67 0.65 6.66 -6.37
N HIS A 68 0.27 5.72 -7.24
CA HIS A 68 -0.15 6.03 -8.61
C HIS A 68 -1.42 6.87 -8.66
N LEU A 69 -2.39 6.58 -7.79
CA LEU A 69 -3.65 7.33 -7.69
C LEU A 69 -3.41 8.75 -7.17
N ALA A 70 -2.55 8.93 -6.17
CA ALA A 70 -2.17 10.24 -5.65
C ALA A 70 -1.47 11.09 -6.73
N ASN A 71 -0.59 10.48 -7.51
CA ASN A 71 0.06 11.18 -8.64
C ASN A 71 -0.92 11.53 -9.77
N THR A 72 -1.98 10.73 -9.95
CA THR A 72 -3.01 11.01 -10.97
C THR A 72 -3.98 12.10 -10.51
N PHE A 73 -4.29 12.17 -9.21
CA PHE A 73 -5.28 13.08 -8.63
C PHE A 73 -4.69 13.89 -7.46
N PRO A 74 -3.62 14.68 -7.66
CA PRO A 74 -2.95 15.37 -6.56
C PRO A 74 -3.88 16.31 -5.80
N ASP A 75 -4.77 17.01 -6.48
CA ASP A 75 -5.72 17.94 -5.85
C ASP A 75 -6.82 17.25 -5.04
N ARG A 76 -7.01 15.95 -5.20
CA ARG A 76 -8.05 15.17 -4.50
C ARG A 76 -7.50 14.41 -3.30
N VAL A 77 -6.20 14.17 -3.25
CA VAL A 77 -5.54 13.41 -2.19
C VAL A 77 -5.00 14.38 -1.13
N LYS A 78 -5.14 14.01 0.13
CA LYS A 78 -4.61 14.75 1.27
C LYS A 78 -3.43 14.04 1.95
N GLY A 79 -3.29 12.76 1.73
CA GLY A 79 -2.19 11.98 2.31
C GLY A 79 -2.44 10.48 2.25
N ALA A 80 -1.50 9.72 2.78
CA ALA A 80 -1.63 8.27 2.87
C ALA A 80 -0.90 7.68 4.07
N ILE A 81 -1.45 6.59 4.57
CA ILE A 81 -0.80 5.67 5.49
C ILE A 81 -0.74 4.31 4.80
N THR A 82 0.46 3.84 4.52
CA THR A 82 0.66 2.54 3.87
C THR A 82 1.27 1.55 4.86
N LEU A 83 0.87 0.31 4.77
CA LEU A 83 1.25 -0.76 5.68
C LEU A 83 2.07 -1.79 4.89
N SER A 84 3.28 -2.05 5.30
CA SER A 84 4.16 -3.07 4.68
C SER A 84 4.32 -2.93 3.17
N THR A 85 4.32 -1.70 2.64
CA THR A 85 4.38 -1.47 1.19
C THR A 85 5.81 -1.50 0.67
N PRO A 86 6.13 -2.38 -0.30
CA PRO A 86 7.47 -2.52 -0.87
C PRO A 86 7.72 -1.52 -2.00
N TYR A 87 8.18 -0.33 -1.68
CA TYR A 87 8.48 0.71 -2.69
C TYR A 87 9.77 0.48 -3.47
N GLY A 88 10.61 -0.48 -3.08
CA GLY A 88 11.91 -0.77 -3.71
C GLY A 88 11.84 -1.36 -5.12
N GLY A 89 10.70 -1.80 -5.55
CA GLY A 89 10.44 -2.13 -6.94
C GLY A 89 10.94 -3.49 -7.42
N ALA A 90 12.21 -3.80 -7.31
CA ALA A 90 12.78 -5.06 -7.81
C ALA A 90 12.18 -6.30 -7.13
N GLU A 91 11.96 -6.22 -5.84
CA GLU A 91 11.45 -7.31 -5.01
C GLU A 91 9.93 -7.50 -5.16
N VAL A 92 9.20 -6.50 -5.64
CA VAL A 92 7.74 -6.59 -5.85
C VAL A 92 7.40 -7.67 -6.87
N ALA A 93 8.20 -7.78 -7.93
CA ALA A 93 8.00 -8.80 -8.96
C ALA A 93 8.23 -10.22 -8.40
N ASP A 94 9.27 -10.40 -7.57
CA ASP A 94 9.55 -11.68 -6.93
C ASP A 94 8.45 -12.05 -5.93
N TYR A 95 7.96 -11.08 -5.18
CA TYR A 95 6.82 -11.23 -4.29
C TYR A 95 5.56 -11.68 -5.03
N VAL A 96 5.17 -10.99 -6.09
CA VAL A 96 3.96 -11.34 -6.86
C VAL A 96 4.12 -12.67 -7.59
N LYS A 97 5.30 -12.97 -8.12
CA LYS A 97 5.60 -14.27 -8.71
C LYS A 97 5.31 -15.42 -7.75
N TYR A 98 5.61 -15.21 -6.49
CA TYR A 98 5.42 -16.22 -5.46
C TYR A 98 3.95 -16.46 -5.12
N PHE A 99 3.17 -15.37 -4.91
CA PHE A 99 1.78 -15.46 -4.50
C PHE A 99 0.79 -15.61 -5.66
N LEU A 100 1.15 -15.13 -6.85
CA LEU A 100 0.30 -15.12 -8.04
C LEU A 100 1.09 -15.51 -9.30
N PRO A 101 1.70 -16.71 -9.36
CA PRO A 101 2.70 -17.06 -10.39
C PRO A 101 2.17 -17.05 -11.83
N PHE A 102 0.86 -17.17 -12.03
CA PHE A 102 0.22 -17.18 -13.34
C PHE A 102 -0.63 -15.94 -13.63
N SER A 103 -0.57 -14.92 -12.75
CA SER A 103 -1.39 -13.73 -12.90
C SER A 103 -0.86 -12.79 -14.01
N ARG A 104 -1.77 -12.02 -14.61
CA ARG A 104 -1.40 -10.90 -15.49
C ARG A 104 -0.61 -9.84 -14.73
N LEU A 105 -0.92 -9.65 -13.46
CA LEU A 105 -0.22 -8.74 -12.57
C LEU A 105 1.30 -9.01 -12.54
N LEU A 106 1.72 -10.28 -12.49
CA LEU A 106 3.14 -10.64 -12.50
C LEU A 106 3.88 -10.09 -13.73
N ARG A 107 3.26 -10.14 -14.89
CA ARG A 107 3.85 -9.60 -16.12
C ARG A 107 3.94 -8.08 -16.09
N ASP A 108 2.96 -7.45 -15.47
CA ASP A 108 2.82 -6.00 -15.43
C ASP A 108 3.73 -5.33 -14.39
N ILE A 109 4.22 -6.05 -13.37
CA ILE A 109 5.04 -5.49 -12.30
C ILE A 109 6.49 -5.99 -12.29
N GLY A 110 6.97 -6.55 -13.41
CA GLY A 110 8.39 -6.88 -13.58
C GLY A 110 9.29 -5.65 -13.36
N PRO A 111 10.57 -5.84 -13.00
CA PRO A 111 11.50 -4.75 -12.64
C PRO A 111 11.62 -3.64 -13.67
N SER A 112 11.41 -3.97 -14.95
CA SER A 112 11.45 -3.03 -16.09
C SER A 112 10.06 -2.58 -16.55
N SER A 113 9.01 -2.97 -15.86
CA SER A 113 7.63 -2.63 -16.23
C SER A 113 7.33 -1.15 -16.01
N TRP A 114 6.28 -0.66 -16.67
CA TRP A 114 5.83 0.73 -16.52
C TRP A 114 5.46 1.08 -15.06
N PRO A 115 4.69 0.28 -14.33
CA PRO A 115 4.33 0.62 -12.95
C PRO A 115 5.55 0.82 -12.07
N MET A 116 6.54 -0.08 -12.17
CA MET A 116 7.74 -0.02 -11.33
C MET A 116 8.71 1.09 -11.74
N ASN A 117 8.88 1.33 -13.04
CA ASN A 117 9.71 2.42 -13.52
C ASN A 117 9.09 3.79 -13.21
N SER A 118 7.77 3.90 -13.21
CA SER A 118 7.09 5.15 -12.85
C SER A 118 7.16 5.45 -11.36
N LEU A 119 7.17 4.44 -10.47
CA LEU A 119 7.37 4.66 -9.03
C LEU A 119 8.61 5.50 -8.71
N LYS A 120 9.70 5.27 -9.45
CA LYS A 120 10.96 6.02 -9.28
C LYS A 120 10.83 7.50 -9.66
N LYS A 121 9.86 7.85 -10.49
CA LYS A 121 9.63 9.21 -11.01
C LYS A 121 8.55 9.97 -10.25
N ILE A 122 7.66 9.25 -9.57
CA ILE A 122 6.59 9.86 -8.77
C ILE A 122 7.22 10.42 -7.50
N LYS A 123 7.03 11.71 -7.26
CA LYS A 123 7.37 12.37 -6.00
C LYS A 123 6.15 12.40 -5.10
N VAL A 124 6.34 12.12 -3.83
CA VAL A 124 5.29 12.27 -2.82
C VAL A 124 5.04 13.75 -2.60
N GLN A 125 3.81 14.20 -2.78
CA GLN A 125 3.40 15.61 -2.70
C GLN A 125 2.59 15.94 -1.45
N HIS A 126 2.18 14.92 -0.70
CA HIS A 126 1.31 15.03 0.47
C HIS A 126 1.92 14.25 1.63
N PRO A 127 1.50 14.50 2.89
CA PRO A 127 1.89 13.68 4.02
C PRO A 127 1.71 12.19 3.72
N TRP A 128 2.79 11.45 3.86
CA TRP A 128 2.83 10.03 3.52
C TRP A 128 3.63 9.25 4.55
N THR A 129 3.01 8.29 5.20
CA THR A 129 3.66 7.42 6.18
C THR A 129 3.64 5.98 5.69
N ASN A 130 4.80 5.33 5.61
CA ASN A 130 4.88 3.88 5.43
C ASN A 130 5.18 3.21 6.77
N VAL A 131 4.25 2.40 7.25
CA VAL A 131 4.42 1.56 8.43
C VAL A 131 5.18 0.30 8.01
N ILE A 132 6.36 0.13 8.57
CA ILE A 132 7.31 -0.92 8.23
C ILE A 132 7.20 -2.04 9.25
N THR A 133 6.80 -3.20 8.81
CA THR A 133 6.75 -4.42 9.61
C THR A 133 8.12 -5.09 9.65
N THR A 134 8.58 -5.49 10.84
CA THR A 134 9.98 -5.91 11.05
C THR A 134 10.14 -7.37 11.45
N VAL A 135 9.04 -8.07 11.73
CA VAL A 135 9.08 -9.46 12.23
C VAL A 135 8.64 -10.42 11.14
N GLY A 136 9.52 -11.32 10.77
CA GLY A 136 9.21 -12.42 9.85
C GLY A 136 10.43 -13.23 9.46
N LYS A 137 10.18 -14.42 8.96
CA LYS A 137 11.17 -15.27 8.33
C LYS A 137 10.61 -15.78 7.02
N SER A 138 11.14 -15.28 5.93
CA SER A 138 10.86 -15.83 4.62
C SER A 138 11.92 -16.87 4.27
N PRO A 139 11.55 -18.05 3.77
CA PRO A 139 12.53 -19.02 3.28
C PRO A 139 13.29 -18.52 2.03
N TRP A 140 12.85 -17.39 1.45
CA TRP A 140 13.36 -16.82 0.20
C TRP A 140 14.38 -15.69 0.41
N PHE A 141 14.40 -15.09 1.60
CA PHE A 141 15.27 -13.95 1.89
C PHE A 141 16.19 -14.25 3.08
N ASN A 142 17.49 -14.13 2.86
CA ASN A 142 18.51 -14.17 3.92
C ASN A 142 18.81 -12.79 4.51
N VAL A 143 17.87 -11.84 4.34
CA VAL A 143 17.96 -10.46 4.83
C VAL A 143 16.75 -10.14 5.70
N PRO A 144 16.80 -9.12 6.56
CA PRO A 144 15.68 -8.73 7.40
C PRO A 144 14.39 -8.48 6.56
N ASN A 145 13.29 -9.13 6.97
CA ASN A 145 12.02 -9.12 6.26
C ASN A 145 10.86 -9.35 7.23
N ASP A 146 9.65 -9.08 6.79
CA ASP A 146 8.42 -9.28 7.56
C ASP A 146 7.70 -10.62 7.29
N GLY A 147 8.40 -11.55 6.65
CA GLY A 147 7.88 -12.84 6.19
C GLY A 147 7.51 -12.83 4.71
N VAL A 148 7.33 -11.67 4.09
CA VAL A 148 6.86 -11.48 2.71
C VAL A 148 7.72 -10.49 1.94
N VAL A 149 8.06 -9.35 2.54
CA VAL A 149 8.78 -8.22 1.92
C VAL A 149 10.00 -7.88 2.74
N THR A 150 11.10 -7.46 2.11
CA THR A 150 12.28 -7.03 2.84
C THR A 150 12.09 -5.65 3.45
N ILE A 151 12.72 -5.42 4.61
CA ILE A 151 12.71 -4.12 5.28
C ILE A 151 13.33 -3.04 4.37
N SER A 152 14.39 -3.39 3.64
CA SER A 152 15.03 -2.47 2.70
C SER A 152 14.09 -2.02 1.59
N SER A 153 13.24 -2.90 1.07
CA SER A 153 12.23 -2.54 0.06
C SER A 153 11.16 -1.61 0.60
N MET A 154 10.71 -1.82 1.83
CA MET A 154 9.75 -0.93 2.48
C MET A 154 10.36 0.45 2.79
N LYS A 155 11.65 0.53 3.10
CA LYS A 155 12.41 1.76 3.39
C LYS A 155 13.01 2.45 2.17
N HIS A 156 12.73 1.99 0.98
CA HIS A 156 13.45 2.43 -0.24
C HIS A 156 13.30 3.92 -0.56
N ARG A 157 12.24 4.57 -0.07
CA ARG A 157 11.93 5.98 -0.37
C ARG A 157 12.30 6.87 0.82
N ASP A 158 12.90 8.01 0.52
CA ASP A 158 13.31 9.04 1.48
C ASP A 158 12.34 10.26 1.51
N ASP A 159 11.34 10.26 0.61
CA ASP A 159 10.33 11.32 0.50
C ASP A 159 9.03 10.99 1.27
N MET A 160 9.08 10.07 2.24
CA MET A 160 7.98 9.71 3.12
C MET A 160 8.47 9.37 4.53
N GLU A 161 7.57 9.48 5.50
CA GLU A 161 7.85 9.06 6.87
C GLU A 161 7.85 7.53 6.99
N HIS A 162 8.75 7.00 7.82
CA HIS A 162 8.81 5.58 8.14
C HIS A 162 8.58 5.35 9.63
N ILE A 163 7.64 4.46 9.96
CA ILE A 163 7.38 4.00 11.33
C ILE A 163 7.57 2.49 11.38
N GLU A 164 8.53 2.02 12.17
CA GLU A 164 8.78 0.59 12.34
C GLU A 164 7.91 0.02 13.47
N ILE A 165 7.36 -1.18 13.24
CA ILE A 165 6.60 -1.93 14.24
C ILE A 165 6.96 -3.41 14.21
N ASP A 166 6.96 -4.04 15.37
CA ASP A 166 7.32 -5.46 15.54
C ASP A 166 6.13 -6.38 15.27
N LEU A 167 5.68 -6.38 14.01
CA LEU A 167 4.61 -7.22 13.48
C LEU A 167 5.07 -7.85 12.16
N ASN A 168 4.40 -8.93 11.75
CA ASN A 168 4.60 -9.50 10.42
C ASN A 168 3.68 -8.86 9.38
N HIS A 169 3.87 -9.27 8.13
CA HIS A 169 3.16 -8.73 6.96
C HIS A 169 1.64 -8.79 7.05
N TYR A 170 1.09 -9.81 7.72
CA TYR A 170 -0.36 -10.03 7.81
C TYR A 170 -0.96 -9.53 9.13
N GLU A 171 -0.19 -9.55 10.21
CA GLU A 171 -0.67 -9.08 11.51
C GLU A 171 -0.97 -7.59 11.51
N VAL A 172 -0.31 -6.82 10.68
CA VAL A 172 -0.46 -5.35 10.62
C VAL A 172 -1.89 -4.90 10.35
N VAL A 173 -2.66 -5.65 9.55
CA VAL A 173 -4.05 -5.29 9.19
C VAL A 173 -5.09 -5.66 10.27
N ILE A 174 -4.68 -6.39 11.30
CA ILE A 174 -5.51 -6.77 12.45
C ILE A 174 -4.92 -6.29 13.78
N SER A 175 -4.02 -5.32 13.74
CA SER A 175 -3.27 -4.84 14.91
C SER A 175 -3.83 -3.54 15.48
N GLN A 176 -4.01 -3.51 16.80
CA GLN A 176 -4.36 -2.27 17.52
C GLN A 176 -3.24 -1.22 17.42
N THR A 177 -1.98 -1.63 17.35
CA THR A 177 -0.84 -0.72 17.14
C THR A 177 -0.96 -0.01 15.80
N ALA A 178 -1.27 -0.73 14.73
CA ALA A 178 -1.51 -0.14 13.40
C ALA A 178 -2.72 0.81 13.42
N VAL A 179 -3.81 0.45 14.08
CA VAL A 179 -4.98 1.31 14.26
C VAL A 179 -4.62 2.62 14.95
N ASN A 180 -3.82 2.57 16.01
CA ASN A 180 -3.40 3.77 16.75
C ASN A 180 -2.56 4.71 15.87
N ILE A 181 -1.62 4.16 15.09
CA ILE A 181 -0.81 4.92 14.13
C ILE A 181 -1.70 5.54 13.06
N ILE A 182 -2.60 4.76 12.46
CA ILE A 182 -3.52 5.24 11.42
C ILE A 182 -4.38 6.40 11.93
N ASN A 183 -4.98 6.25 13.13
CA ASN A 183 -5.80 7.31 13.72
C ASN A 183 -4.99 8.59 13.99
N SER A 184 -3.76 8.47 14.51
CA SER A 184 -2.86 9.61 14.72
C SER A 184 -2.54 10.33 13.41
N LYS A 185 -2.13 9.58 12.39
CA LYS A 185 -1.75 10.14 11.10
C LYS A 185 -2.93 10.74 10.32
N ILE A 186 -4.11 10.13 10.38
CA ILE A 186 -5.32 10.72 9.81
C ILE A 186 -5.64 12.07 10.48
N LYS A 187 -5.45 12.16 11.79
CA LYS A 187 -5.67 13.41 12.53
C LYS A 187 -4.66 14.48 12.11
N GLU A 188 -3.39 14.14 11.99
CA GLU A 188 -2.34 15.05 11.51
C GLU A 188 -2.68 15.56 10.10
N ILE A 189 -2.95 14.68 9.14
CA ILE A 189 -3.30 15.03 7.75
C ILE A 189 -4.54 15.94 7.64
N ARG A 190 -5.49 15.82 8.57
CA ARG A 190 -6.72 16.63 8.56
C ARG A 190 -6.52 18.03 9.12
N HIS A 191 -5.46 18.26 9.85
CA HIS A 191 -5.15 19.54 10.48
C HIS A 191 -4.13 20.38 9.68
N GLU A 192 -3.52 19.80 8.64
CA GLU A 192 -2.76 20.52 7.61
C GLU A 192 -3.67 21.09 6.51
#